data_adbf06f9e5a115381454de0d30b94712
#
_entry.id   adbf06f9e5a115381454de0d30b94712
#
_cell.length_a   1.000
_cell.length_b   1.000
_cell.length_c   1.000
_cell.angle_alpha   90.00
_cell.angle_beta   90.00
_cell.angle_gamma   90.00
#
_symmetry.space_group_name_H-M   'P 1'
#
loop_
_entity.id
_entity.type
_entity.pdbx_description
1 polymer ?
#
loop_
_entity_poly.entity_id
_entity_poly.type
_entity_poly.pdbx_seq_one_letter_code
_entity_poly.pdbx_strand_id
1 'polypeptide(L)'
;MKWYTCTPVSFKGDHTFFSRDSGAFCKAFQRIGEESRAIMPTPAQEGDDPDLIRTEYANLKDAAWWKSLGIDGVILYAWGVGKYLPIARAIHDAGIFLVVYMDSSGLFFPWQYWLPIAKNMYTKDVFIHGKIKGSAFFLLRLLKQHTWNLASRGRRKHLDSGDMVAFPIPAALQSVADREWLYGKSIVRKLSLVPNPISSTCRFAGEKRNIIMAVGRWDDLLYKRPCLLMSTLEQALAHAPHWEAEIYGNIPDFLREWHGNLPEPLRTRIHLAGYIPNIELQKKQSQARISLCTSLSEGTHLASAEALWPGPLS
;
A
#
# COMPACT_ATOMS: atom_id res chain seq x y z
N MET A 1 -0.20 -27.26 -6.54
CA MET A 1 -1.33 -26.43 -7.04
C MET A 1 -0.80 -25.26 -7.87
N LYS A 2 -1.64 -24.65 -8.68
CA LYS A 2 -1.26 -23.59 -9.61
C LYS A 2 -1.93 -22.29 -9.20
N TRP A 3 -1.22 -21.44 -8.47
CA TRP A 3 -1.74 -20.20 -7.91
C TRP A 3 -1.10 -18.98 -8.54
N TYR A 4 -1.89 -18.18 -9.25
CA TYR A 4 -1.40 -16.96 -9.87
C TYR A 4 -1.81 -15.72 -9.07
N THR A 5 -1.14 -14.61 -9.33
CA THR A 5 -1.53 -13.31 -8.80
C THR A 5 -1.88 -12.35 -9.93
N CYS A 6 -2.83 -11.46 -9.71
CA CYS A 6 -3.24 -10.50 -10.73
C CYS A 6 -3.35 -9.09 -10.15
N THR A 7 -2.70 -8.14 -10.79
CA THR A 7 -2.87 -6.71 -10.53
C THR A 7 -3.41 -6.05 -11.80
N PRO A 8 -4.62 -5.48 -11.78
CA PRO A 8 -5.29 -4.94 -12.98
C PRO A 8 -4.79 -3.55 -13.39
N VAL A 9 -3.59 -3.18 -12.94
CA VAL A 9 -2.88 -1.95 -13.27
C VAL A 9 -1.49 -2.31 -13.77
N SER A 10 -1.04 -1.64 -14.84
CA SER A 10 0.30 -1.85 -15.38
C SER A 10 1.34 -1.11 -14.54
N PHE A 11 2.27 -1.85 -13.97
CA PHE A 11 3.47 -1.36 -13.30
C PHE A 11 4.70 -1.94 -13.99
N LYS A 12 5.89 -1.44 -13.65
CA LYS A 12 7.13 -2.11 -14.01
C LYS A 12 7.22 -3.44 -13.24
N GLY A 13 7.33 -4.53 -13.95
CA GLY A 13 7.34 -5.89 -13.41
C GLY A 13 8.74 -6.39 -13.08
N ASP A 14 9.58 -5.53 -12.51
CA ASP A 14 10.95 -5.82 -12.11
C ASP A 14 11.04 -6.44 -10.70
N HIS A 15 12.25 -6.61 -10.22
CA HIS A 15 12.52 -7.14 -8.87
C HIS A 15 11.84 -6.32 -7.76
N THR A 16 11.59 -5.03 -7.97
CA THR A 16 10.92 -4.18 -6.98
C THR A 16 9.45 -4.56 -6.81
N PHE A 17 8.77 -4.84 -7.93
CA PHE A 17 7.41 -5.37 -7.90
C PHE A 17 7.35 -6.76 -7.24
N PHE A 18 8.28 -7.66 -7.59
CA PHE A 18 8.33 -9.02 -7.05
C PHE A 18 8.84 -9.10 -5.60
N SER A 19 9.35 -8.03 -5.03
CA SER A 19 9.70 -7.94 -3.62
C SER A 19 8.54 -7.46 -2.73
N ARG A 20 7.43 -7.01 -3.31
CA ARG A 20 6.25 -6.48 -2.59
C ARG A 20 4.96 -6.74 -3.37
N ASP A 21 3.83 -6.37 -2.77
CA ASP A 21 2.49 -6.43 -3.38
C ASP A 21 2.16 -7.84 -3.92
N SER A 22 1.45 -7.93 -5.04
CA SER A 22 1.06 -9.20 -5.64
C SER A 22 2.25 -10.00 -6.17
N GLY A 23 3.34 -9.34 -6.57
CA GLY A 23 4.57 -10.00 -7.00
C GLY A 23 5.23 -10.78 -5.85
N ALA A 24 5.22 -10.25 -4.63
CA ALA A 24 5.75 -10.95 -3.46
C ALA A 24 4.94 -12.23 -3.14
N PHE A 25 3.62 -12.22 -3.34
CA PHE A 25 2.81 -13.44 -3.22
C PHE A 25 3.19 -14.48 -4.27
N CYS A 26 3.42 -14.08 -5.53
CA CYS A 26 3.91 -14.97 -6.58
C CYS A 26 5.21 -15.67 -6.14
N LYS A 27 6.21 -14.90 -5.71
CA LYS A 27 7.49 -15.47 -5.24
C LYS A 27 7.33 -16.30 -3.95
N ALA A 28 6.38 -15.96 -3.08
CA ALA A 28 6.09 -16.75 -1.88
C ALA A 28 5.52 -18.14 -2.24
N PHE A 29 4.60 -18.22 -3.18
CA PHE A 29 4.10 -19.51 -3.68
C PHE A 29 5.21 -20.35 -4.29
N GLN A 30 6.07 -19.78 -5.11
CA GLN A 30 7.22 -20.49 -5.71
C GLN A 30 8.16 -21.05 -4.63
N ARG A 31 8.41 -20.32 -3.53
CA ARG A 31 9.26 -20.78 -2.42
C ARG A 31 8.72 -22.01 -1.68
N ILE A 32 7.41 -22.17 -1.64
CA ILE A 32 6.77 -23.36 -1.03
C ILE A 32 6.53 -24.48 -2.06
N GLY A 33 7.10 -24.36 -3.27
CA GLY A 33 7.03 -25.40 -4.30
C GLY A 33 5.77 -25.35 -5.18
N GLU A 34 4.96 -24.31 -5.10
CA GLU A 34 3.78 -24.15 -5.94
C GLU A 34 4.12 -23.41 -7.25
N GLU A 35 3.44 -23.80 -8.34
CA GLU A 35 3.55 -23.06 -9.58
C GLU A 35 2.84 -21.71 -9.45
N SER A 36 3.59 -20.61 -9.68
CA SER A 36 3.01 -19.27 -9.60
C SER A 36 3.61 -18.31 -10.60
N ARG A 37 2.76 -17.46 -11.17
CA ARG A 37 3.12 -16.34 -12.02
C ARG A 37 2.26 -15.11 -11.65
N ALA A 38 2.79 -13.92 -11.91
CA ALA A 38 2.04 -12.68 -11.77
C ALA A 38 1.43 -12.26 -13.12
N ILE A 39 0.26 -11.65 -13.09
CA ILE A 39 -0.46 -11.18 -14.28
C ILE A 39 -0.68 -9.69 -14.18
N MET A 40 -0.36 -8.96 -15.24
CA MET A 40 -0.65 -7.53 -15.40
C MET A 40 -1.12 -7.21 -16.83
N PRO A 41 -1.86 -6.08 -17.01
CA PRO A 41 -2.15 -5.60 -18.37
C PRO A 41 -0.90 -5.09 -19.07
N THR A 42 -0.97 -5.11 -20.43
CA THR A 42 0.00 -4.44 -21.32
C THR A 42 0.07 -2.93 -21.03
N PRO A 43 1.14 -2.21 -21.46
CA PRO A 43 2.27 -2.72 -22.26
C PRO A 43 3.32 -3.48 -21.42
N ALA A 44 4.07 -4.36 -22.11
CA ALA A 44 5.31 -4.91 -21.56
C ALA A 44 6.35 -3.79 -21.37
N GLN A 45 7.20 -3.94 -20.37
CA GLN A 45 8.23 -2.95 -20.04
C GLN A 45 9.61 -3.62 -20.02
N GLU A 46 10.62 -2.85 -20.40
CA GLU A 46 11.99 -3.33 -20.33
C GLU A 46 12.37 -3.71 -18.89
N GLY A 47 12.93 -4.92 -18.71
CA GLY A 47 13.29 -5.46 -17.41
C GLY A 47 12.15 -6.11 -16.64
N ASP A 48 11.01 -6.42 -17.29
CA ASP A 48 9.98 -7.28 -16.72
C ASP A 48 10.57 -8.67 -16.39
N ASP A 49 10.26 -9.16 -15.19
CA ASP A 49 10.68 -10.50 -14.72
C ASP A 49 9.99 -11.59 -15.58
N PRO A 50 10.68 -12.72 -15.91
CA PRO A 50 10.10 -13.80 -16.67
C PRO A 50 8.86 -14.47 -16.04
N ASP A 51 8.66 -14.32 -14.74
CA ASP A 51 7.46 -14.79 -14.06
C ASP A 51 6.25 -13.86 -14.23
N LEU A 52 6.41 -12.73 -14.94
CA LEU A 52 5.30 -11.84 -15.27
C LEU A 52 4.65 -12.21 -16.61
N ILE A 53 3.34 -12.38 -16.58
CA ILE A 53 2.50 -12.51 -17.78
C ILE A 53 1.89 -11.13 -18.09
N ARG A 54 2.21 -10.57 -19.25
CA ARG A 54 1.52 -9.40 -19.80
C ARG A 54 0.40 -9.84 -20.71
N THR A 55 -0.77 -9.22 -20.53
CA THR A 55 -1.95 -9.53 -21.35
C THR A 55 -2.74 -8.28 -21.67
N GLU A 56 -3.55 -8.32 -22.73
CA GLU A 56 -4.47 -7.25 -23.02
C GLU A 56 -5.51 -7.10 -21.88
N TYR A 57 -5.88 -5.86 -21.56
CA TYR A 57 -6.84 -5.61 -20.48
C TYR A 57 -8.21 -6.26 -20.74
N ALA A 58 -8.55 -6.50 -22.02
CA ALA A 58 -9.75 -7.22 -22.41
C ALA A 58 -9.73 -8.68 -21.95
N ASN A 59 -8.60 -9.35 -22.04
CA ASN A 59 -8.42 -10.74 -21.60
C ASN A 59 -8.67 -10.92 -20.12
N LEU A 60 -8.32 -9.92 -19.28
CA LEU A 60 -8.61 -9.97 -17.84
C LEU A 60 -10.12 -10.04 -17.54
N LYS A 61 -10.99 -9.65 -18.49
CA LYS A 61 -12.45 -9.69 -18.38
C LYS A 61 -13.07 -10.88 -19.11
N ASP A 62 -12.26 -11.76 -19.67
CA ASP A 62 -12.70 -12.92 -20.44
C ASP A 62 -12.50 -14.21 -19.65
N ALA A 63 -13.60 -14.87 -19.31
CA ALA A 63 -13.58 -16.14 -18.58
C ALA A 63 -12.90 -17.27 -19.39
N ALA A 64 -13.04 -17.27 -20.72
CA ALA A 64 -12.40 -18.27 -21.57
C ALA A 64 -10.88 -18.15 -21.54
N TRP A 65 -10.36 -16.91 -21.54
CA TRP A 65 -8.93 -16.65 -21.37
C TRP A 65 -8.42 -17.14 -20.00
N TRP A 66 -9.12 -16.83 -18.90
CA TRP A 66 -8.75 -17.30 -17.58
C TRP A 66 -8.73 -18.83 -17.50
N LYS A 67 -9.76 -19.47 -18.04
CA LYS A 67 -9.84 -20.94 -18.11
C LYS A 67 -8.69 -21.58 -18.88
N SER A 68 -8.20 -20.93 -19.94
CA SER A 68 -7.08 -21.42 -20.76
C SER A 68 -5.75 -21.48 -20.01
N LEU A 69 -5.60 -20.75 -18.88
CA LEU A 69 -4.38 -20.78 -18.07
C LEU A 69 -4.25 -22.07 -17.23
N GLY A 70 -5.35 -22.81 -17.03
CA GLY A 70 -5.36 -24.07 -16.28
C GLY A 70 -4.86 -23.90 -14.85
N ILE A 71 -5.30 -22.85 -14.16
CA ILE A 71 -4.88 -22.50 -12.79
C ILE A 71 -5.98 -22.83 -11.78
N ASP A 72 -5.58 -23.16 -10.55
CA ASP A 72 -6.48 -23.54 -9.47
C ASP A 72 -7.03 -22.31 -8.72
N GLY A 73 -6.21 -21.26 -8.59
CA GLY A 73 -6.60 -20.06 -7.86
C GLY A 73 -5.88 -18.78 -8.27
N VAL A 74 -6.51 -17.65 -7.97
CA VAL A 74 -5.98 -16.31 -8.24
C VAL A 74 -6.11 -15.43 -7.01
N ILE A 75 -5.02 -14.77 -6.62
CA ILE A 75 -5.06 -13.61 -5.72
C ILE A 75 -5.22 -12.35 -6.59
N LEU A 76 -6.40 -11.76 -6.58
CA LEU A 76 -6.69 -10.51 -7.28
C LEU A 76 -6.38 -9.30 -6.38
N TYR A 77 -5.30 -8.62 -6.69
CA TYR A 77 -4.82 -7.43 -5.98
C TYR A 77 -5.43 -6.16 -6.59
N ALA A 78 -6.71 -5.95 -6.33
CA ALA A 78 -7.53 -4.89 -6.94
C ALA A 78 -8.16 -3.93 -5.91
N TRP A 79 -7.72 -3.98 -4.66
CA TRP A 79 -8.15 -3.10 -3.55
C TRP A 79 -9.67 -2.99 -3.37
N GLY A 80 -10.43 -3.99 -3.80
CA GLY A 80 -11.89 -3.97 -3.78
C GLY A 80 -12.53 -2.86 -4.61
N VAL A 81 -11.81 -2.27 -5.56
CA VAL A 81 -12.33 -1.17 -6.37
C VAL A 81 -13.37 -1.69 -7.37
N GLY A 82 -14.58 -1.14 -7.32
CA GLY A 82 -15.73 -1.63 -8.08
C GLY A 82 -15.55 -1.65 -9.61
N LYS A 83 -14.65 -0.83 -10.18
CA LYS A 83 -14.33 -0.85 -11.62
C LYS A 83 -13.71 -2.18 -12.07
N TYR A 84 -13.11 -2.94 -11.16
CA TYR A 84 -12.50 -4.24 -11.43
C TYR A 84 -13.43 -5.43 -11.21
N LEU A 85 -14.69 -5.20 -10.85
CA LEU A 85 -15.72 -6.23 -10.74
C LEU A 85 -15.84 -7.13 -11.99
N PRO A 86 -15.75 -6.62 -13.25
CA PRO A 86 -15.78 -7.49 -14.43
C PRO A 86 -14.62 -8.50 -14.47
N ILE A 87 -13.44 -8.15 -13.96
CA ILE A 87 -12.29 -9.06 -13.87
C ILE A 87 -12.59 -10.16 -12.84
N ALA A 88 -13.03 -9.77 -11.65
CA ALA A 88 -13.38 -10.72 -10.60
C ALA A 88 -14.46 -11.71 -11.04
N ARG A 89 -15.46 -11.26 -11.80
CA ARG A 89 -16.49 -12.13 -12.38
C ARG A 89 -15.92 -13.08 -13.42
N ALA A 90 -15.07 -12.61 -14.31
CA ALA A 90 -14.46 -13.48 -15.33
C ALA A 90 -13.63 -14.61 -14.70
N ILE A 91 -12.91 -14.34 -13.63
CA ILE A 91 -12.15 -15.34 -12.87
C ILE A 91 -13.11 -16.37 -12.23
N HIS A 92 -14.16 -15.90 -11.56
CA HIS A 92 -15.18 -16.75 -10.94
C HIS A 92 -15.92 -17.60 -11.99
N ASP A 93 -16.33 -17.01 -13.12
CA ASP A 93 -17.04 -17.69 -14.21
C ASP A 93 -16.15 -18.73 -14.93
N ALA A 94 -14.82 -18.57 -14.85
CA ALA A 94 -13.86 -19.58 -15.31
C ALA A 94 -13.74 -20.79 -14.37
N GLY A 95 -14.38 -20.76 -13.18
CA GLY A 95 -14.32 -21.81 -12.18
C GLY A 95 -13.02 -21.80 -11.36
N ILE A 96 -12.31 -20.68 -11.31
CA ILE A 96 -11.05 -20.51 -10.61
C ILE A 96 -11.34 -19.94 -9.22
N PHE A 97 -10.70 -20.49 -8.17
CA PHE A 97 -10.83 -19.96 -6.82
C PHE A 97 -10.29 -18.53 -6.72
N LEU A 98 -11.16 -17.60 -6.35
CA LEU A 98 -10.84 -16.18 -6.33
C LEU A 98 -10.62 -15.65 -4.91
N VAL A 99 -9.42 -15.20 -4.62
CA VAL A 99 -9.09 -14.39 -3.44
C VAL A 99 -9.09 -12.93 -3.82
N VAL A 100 -10.05 -12.15 -3.31
CA VAL A 100 -10.02 -10.69 -3.42
C VAL A 100 -9.15 -10.15 -2.30
N TYR A 101 -7.95 -9.66 -2.68
CA TYR A 101 -6.99 -9.17 -1.70
C TYR A 101 -7.15 -7.67 -1.46
N MET A 102 -7.26 -7.32 -0.19
CA MET A 102 -7.57 -5.99 0.29
C MET A 102 -6.38 -5.41 1.07
N ASP A 103 -5.38 -4.90 0.37
CA ASP A 103 -4.28 -4.16 1.01
C ASP A 103 -4.76 -2.79 1.49
N SER A 104 -5.51 -2.81 2.58
CA SER A 104 -6.12 -1.61 3.15
C SER A 104 -6.43 -1.80 4.62
N SER A 105 -6.73 -0.69 5.30
CA SER A 105 -7.13 -0.66 6.70
C SER A 105 -8.55 -1.20 6.97
N GLY A 106 -9.26 -1.70 5.98
CA GLY A 106 -10.67 -2.13 6.13
C GLY A 106 -11.69 -1.01 6.21
N LEU A 107 -11.27 0.23 6.06
CA LEU A 107 -12.09 1.42 6.26
C LEU A 107 -12.39 2.07 4.92
N PHE A 108 -13.46 1.62 4.26
CA PHE A 108 -13.77 1.97 2.88
C PHE A 108 -14.83 3.04 2.73
N PHE A 109 -15.57 3.32 3.79
CA PHE A 109 -16.68 4.25 3.73
C PHE A 109 -16.29 5.57 4.37
N PRO A 110 -16.64 6.71 3.76
CA PRO A 110 -16.25 8.03 4.26
C PRO A 110 -16.64 8.28 5.72
N TRP A 111 -17.79 7.82 6.13
CA TRP A 111 -18.29 8.00 7.51
C TRP A 111 -17.56 7.18 8.58
N GLN A 112 -16.76 6.18 8.19
CA GLN A 112 -15.94 5.41 9.13
C GLN A 112 -14.77 6.23 9.67
N TYR A 113 -14.31 7.22 8.90
CA TYR A 113 -13.19 8.12 9.24
C TYR A 113 -13.53 9.58 9.20
N TRP A 114 -14.77 9.89 9.27
CA TRP A 114 -15.26 11.23 9.03
C TRP A 114 -14.36 12.34 9.58
N LEU A 115 -14.13 12.37 10.91
CA LEU A 115 -13.38 13.45 11.55
C LEU A 115 -11.88 13.46 11.19
N PRO A 116 -11.13 12.35 11.32
CA PRO A 116 -9.71 12.33 10.95
C PRO A 116 -9.47 12.65 9.49
N ILE A 117 -10.28 12.08 8.57
CA ILE A 117 -10.15 12.37 7.14
C ILE A 117 -10.53 13.82 6.84
N ALA A 118 -11.64 14.31 7.38
CA ALA A 118 -12.06 15.69 7.16
C ALA A 118 -10.99 16.69 7.64
N LYS A 119 -10.42 16.46 8.84
CA LYS A 119 -9.33 17.29 9.36
C LYS A 119 -8.11 17.27 8.44
N ASN A 120 -7.70 16.10 7.96
CA ASN A 120 -6.54 16.00 7.06
C ASN A 120 -6.82 16.56 5.68
N MET A 121 -8.01 16.36 5.12
CA MET A 121 -8.41 16.97 3.85
C MET A 121 -8.40 18.49 3.96
N TYR A 122 -8.94 19.04 5.05
CA TYR A 122 -8.88 20.47 5.31
C TYR A 122 -7.44 20.99 5.41
N THR A 123 -6.61 20.33 6.22
CA THR A 123 -5.20 20.68 6.38
C THR A 123 -4.45 20.65 5.04
N LYS A 124 -4.68 19.61 4.23
CA LYS A 124 -4.11 19.49 2.88
C LYS A 124 -4.54 20.64 1.98
N ASP A 125 -5.84 20.91 1.90
CA ASP A 125 -6.35 21.94 1.00
C ASP A 125 -5.89 23.34 1.42
N VAL A 126 -5.79 23.60 2.73
CA VAL A 126 -5.22 24.84 3.28
C VAL A 126 -3.72 24.94 2.98
N PHE A 127 -2.99 23.86 3.12
CA PHE A 127 -1.54 23.83 2.84
C PHE A 127 -1.24 24.13 1.37
N ILE A 128 -2.01 23.55 0.44
CA ILE A 128 -1.77 23.73 -1.01
C ILE A 128 -2.24 25.11 -1.51
N HIS A 129 -3.38 25.59 -1.03
CA HIS A 129 -4.10 26.71 -1.65
C HIS A 129 -4.20 27.95 -0.77
N GLY A 130 -3.66 27.88 0.45
CA GLY A 130 -3.84 28.93 1.46
C GLY A 130 -5.22 28.86 2.13
N LYS A 131 -5.39 29.61 3.24
CA LYS A 131 -6.54 29.45 4.15
C LYS A 131 -7.90 29.67 3.47
N ILE A 132 -8.05 30.71 2.66
CA ILE A 132 -9.35 31.07 2.03
C ILE A 132 -9.70 30.07 0.91
N LYS A 133 -8.81 29.91 -0.07
CA LYS A 133 -9.04 29.00 -1.21
C LYS A 133 -9.12 27.54 -0.75
N GLY A 134 -8.27 27.12 0.19
CA GLY A 134 -8.29 25.77 0.75
C GLY A 134 -9.58 25.44 1.45
N SER A 135 -10.17 26.39 2.22
CA SER A 135 -11.49 26.20 2.83
C SER A 135 -12.61 26.02 1.78
N ALA A 136 -12.56 26.80 0.69
CA ALA A 136 -13.52 26.65 -0.41
C ALA A 136 -13.38 25.28 -1.11
N PHE A 137 -12.17 24.85 -1.40
CA PHE A 137 -11.90 23.51 -1.98
C PHE A 137 -12.39 22.39 -1.08
N PHE A 138 -12.13 22.50 0.23
CA PHE A 138 -12.62 21.53 1.21
C PHE A 138 -14.14 21.41 1.20
N LEU A 139 -14.86 22.52 1.21
CA LEU A 139 -16.34 22.53 1.13
C LEU A 139 -16.85 21.88 -0.16
N LEU A 140 -16.23 22.18 -1.31
CA LEU A 140 -16.59 21.55 -2.59
C LEU A 140 -16.36 20.02 -2.56
N ARG A 141 -15.32 19.55 -1.89
CA ARG A 141 -15.10 18.11 -1.69
C ARG A 141 -16.17 17.47 -0.82
N LEU A 142 -16.60 18.13 0.25
CA LEU A 142 -17.68 17.66 1.09
C LEU A 142 -18.99 17.53 0.30
N LEU A 143 -19.31 18.48 -0.56
CA LEU A 143 -20.50 18.41 -1.42
C LEU A 143 -20.43 17.25 -2.43
N LYS A 144 -19.25 16.84 -2.86
CA LYS A 144 -19.04 15.70 -3.77
C LYS A 144 -19.07 14.33 -3.07
N GLN A 145 -19.20 14.26 -1.76
CA GLN A 145 -19.17 12.99 -1.00
C GLN A 145 -20.27 11.99 -1.40
N HIS A 146 -21.40 12.45 -1.92
CA HIS A 146 -22.45 11.53 -2.39
C HIS A 146 -21.97 10.57 -3.48
N THR A 147 -20.95 10.96 -4.27
CA THR A 147 -20.35 10.09 -5.29
C THR A 147 -19.59 8.89 -4.68
N TRP A 148 -19.15 8.99 -3.44
CA TRP A 148 -18.46 7.91 -2.72
C TRP A 148 -19.41 6.79 -2.31
N ASN A 149 -20.68 7.10 -2.10
CA ASN A 149 -21.71 6.08 -1.81
C ASN A 149 -21.93 5.15 -3.02
N LEU A 150 -21.86 5.68 -4.24
CA LEU A 150 -21.92 4.87 -5.47
C LEU A 150 -20.69 3.98 -5.61
N ALA A 151 -19.52 4.50 -5.33
CA ALA A 151 -18.27 3.73 -5.32
C ALA A 151 -18.32 2.60 -4.26
N SER A 152 -18.95 2.84 -3.12
CA SER A 152 -19.11 1.84 -2.06
C SER A 152 -19.99 0.66 -2.47
N ARG A 153 -21.06 0.89 -3.24
CA ARG A 153 -21.90 -0.19 -3.79
C ARG A 153 -21.12 -1.08 -4.77
N GLY A 154 -20.30 -0.48 -5.64
CA GLY A 154 -19.45 -1.21 -6.54
C GLY A 154 -18.39 -2.05 -5.79
N ARG A 155 -17.83 -1.51 -4.72
CA ARG A 155 -16.88 -2.23 -3.86
C ARG A 155 -17.51 -3.43 -3.18
N ARG A 156 -18.70 -3.29 -2.60
CA ARG A 156 -19.42 -4.41 -1.98
C ARG A 156 -19.65 -5.54 -2.97
N LYS A 157 -20.12 -5.22 -4.20
CA LYS A 157 -20.30 -6.22 -5.25
C LYS A 157 -19.01 -6.91 -5.64
N HIS A 158 -17.89 -6.16 -5.67
CA HIS A 158 -16.57 -6.74 -5.98
C HIS A 158 -16.11 -7.68 -4.85
N LEU A 159 -16.24 -7.30 -3.58
CA LEU A 159 -15.89 -8.17 -2.45
C LEU A 159 -16.74 -9.44 -2.43
N ASP A 160 -18.02 -9.32 -2.74
CA ASP A 160 -18.96 -10.44 -2.74
C ASP A 160 -18.68 -11.46 -3.86
N SER A 161 -18.04 -11.03 -4.96
CA SER A 161 -17.67 -11.92 -6.07
C SER A 161 -16.48 -12.86 -5.79
N GLY A 162 -15.70 -12.62 -4.73
CA GLY A 162 -14.61 -13.52 -4.33
C GLY A 162 -15.12 -14.74 -3.57
N ASP A 163 -14.40 -15.85 -3.65
CA ASP A 163 -14.58 -17.00 -2.76
C ASP A 163 -14.00 -16.71 -1.38
N MET A 164 -12.94 -15.91 -1.33
CA MET A 164 -12.30 -15.39 -0.12
C MET A 164 -12.07 -13.89 -0.24
N VAL A 165 -12.20 -13.16 0.87
CA VAL A 165 -11.82 -11.75 1.00
C VAL A 165 -10.71 -11.66 2.02
N ALA A 166 -9.49 -11.38 1.56
CA ALA A 166 -8.29 -11.42 2.37
C ALA A 166 -7.82 -10.02 2.79
N PHE A 167 -7.48 -9.88 4.07
CA PHE A 167 -6.88 -8.67 4.63
C PHE A 167 -5.49 -8.96 5.21
N PRO A 168 -4.53 -8.01 5.10
CA PRO A 168 -3.17 -8.22 5.57
C PRO A 168 -3.01 -8.11 7.10
N ILE A 169 -3.94 -7.44 7.80
CA ILE A 169 -3.84 -7.17 9.23
C ILE A 169 -5.16 -7.51 9.96
N PRO A 170 -5.07 -8.02 11.21
CA PRO A 170 -6.25 -8.38 12.00
C PRO A 170 -7.21 -7.21 12.21
N ALA A 171 -6.70 -6.01 12.48
CA ALA A 171 -7.53 -4.83 12.72
C ALA A 171 -8.39 -4.45 11.50
N ALA A 172 -7.87 -4.62 10.27
CA ALA A 172 -8.63 -4.37 9.06
C ALA A 172 -9.75 -5.39 8.87
N LEU A 173 -9.45 -6.67 9.10
CA LEU A 173 -10.42 -7.75 9.06
C LEU A 173 -11.54 -7.53 10.08
N GLN A 174 -11.16 -7.27 11.34
CA GLN A 174 -12.11 -7.01 12.43
C GLN A 174 -12.99 -5.78 12.13
N SER A 175 -12.41 -4.72 11.58
CA SER A 175 -13.16 -3.52 11.19
C SER A 175 -14.28 -3.82 10.18
N VAL A 176 -14.09 -4.80 9.30
CA VAL A 176 -15.12 -5.24 8.35
C VAL A 176 -16.12 -6.20 9.03
N ALA A 177 -15.63 -7.13 9.84
CA ALA A 177 -16.46 -8.09 10.56
C ALA A 177 -17.46 -7.39 11.51
N ASP A 178 -17.01 -6.40 12.27
CA ASP A 178 -17.85 -5.61 13.20
C ASP A 178 -18.95 -4.80 12.48
N ARG A 179 -18.87 -4.71 11.14
CA ARG A 179 -19.82 -3.95 10.33
C ARG A 179 -20.57 -4.82 9.33
N GLU A 180 -20.97 -6.00 9.77
CA GLU A 180 -21.78 -6.94 8.97
C GLU A 180 -23.01 -6.27 8.36
N TRP A 181 -23.66 -5.38 9.11
CA TRP A 181 -24.82 -4.61 8.64
C TRP A 181 -24.53 -3.78 7.38
N LEU A 182 -23.27 -3.38 7.18
CA LEU A 182 -22.81 -2.57 6.04
C LEU A 182 -22.32 -3.44 4.89
N TYR A 183 -21.52 -4.47 5.19
CA TYR A 183 -20.91 -5.34 4.18
C TYR A 183 -21.80 -6.51 3.76
N GLY A 184 -22.62 -7.03 4.66
CA GLY A 184 -23.45 -8.19 4.48
C GLY A 184 -22.80 -9.49 4.96
N LYS A 185 -23.62 -10.42 5.41
CA LYS A 185 -23.20 -11.73 5.94
C LYS A 185 -22.33 -12.54 4.96
N SER A 186 -22.64 -12.46 3.67
CA SER A 186 -21.88 -13.19 2.63
C SER A 186 -20.41 -12.80 2.62
N ILE A 187 -20.10 -11.52 2.69
CA ILE A 187 -18.72 -11.03 2.71
C ILE A 187 -18.04 -11.40 4.03
N VAL A 188 -18.72 -11.19 5.17
CA VAL A 188 -18.16 -11.46 6.49
C VAL A 188 -17.75 -12.93 6.65
N ARG A 189 -18.50 -13.87 6.10
CA ARG A 189 -18.18 -15.31 6.12
C ARG A 189 -16.96 -15.68 5.28
N LYS A 190 -16.56 -14.84 4.33
CA LYS A 190 -15.43 -15.06 3.43
C LYS A 190 -14.15 -14.36 3.90
N LEU A 191 -14.20 -13.65 5.03
CA LEU A 191 -13.05 -12.91 5.55
C LEU A 191 -11.94 -13.85 6.01
N SER A 192 -10.73 -13.54 5.60
CA SER A 192 -9.51 -14.26 5.99
C SER A 192 -8.36 -13.32 6.24
N LEU A 193 -7.51 -13.68 7.20
CA LEU A 193 -6.27 -13.00 7.45
C LEU A 193 -5.17 -13.60 6.58
N VAL A 194 -4.65 -12.83 5.65
CA VAL A 194 -3.54 -13.23 4.78
C VAL A 194 -2.49 -12.11 4.81
N PRO A 195 -1.47 -12.21 5.67
CA PRO A 195 -0.43 -11.19 5.78
C PRO A 195 0.33 -10.98 4.47
N ASN A 196 0.78 -9.76 4.22
CA ASN A 196 1.66 -9.49 3.09
C ASN A 196 2.99 -10.24 3.27
N PRO A 197 3.49 -10.91 2.24
CA PRO A 197 4.83 -11.47 2.28
C PRO A 197 5.87 -10.36 2.41
N ILE A 198 6.87 -10.58 3.25
CA ILE A 198 8.01 -9.69 3.41
C ILE A 198 9.19 -10.28 2.62
N SER A 199 9.99 -9.40 2.01
CA SER A 199 11.17 -9.84 1.26
C SER A 199 12.17 -10.55 2.18
N SER A 200 12.66 -11.72 1.74
CA SER A 200 13.68 -12.49 2.45
C SER A 200 15.08 -11.86 2.43
N THR A 201 15.25 -10.75 1.71
CA THR A 201 16.52 -10.01 1.65
C THR A 201 16.70 -9.05 2.82
N CYS A 202 15.63 -8.77 3.58
CA CYS A 202 15.73 -8.02 4.83
C CYS A 202 16.55 -8.81 5.85
N ARG A 203 17.77 -8.36 6.11
CA ARG A 203 18.65 -8.96 7.12
C ARG A 203 19.09 -7.91 8.13
N PHE A 204 19.17 -8.33 9.39
CA PHE A 204 19.74 -7.49 10.43
C PHE A 204 21.24 -7.22 10.15
N ALA A 205 21.63 -5.95 10.13
CA ALA A 205 23.00 -5.55 9.82
C ALA A 205 23.93 -5.46 11.05
N GLY A 206 23.52 -6.01 12.19
CA GLY A 206 24.29 -5.99 13.44
C GLY A 206 24.12 -4.69 14.24
N GLU A 207 24.98 -3.71 14.08
CA GLU A 207 24.94 -2.50 14.91
C GLU A 207 23.89 -1.47 14.44
N LYS A 208 23.10 -0.99 15.39
CA LYS A 208 22.10 0.06 15.18
C LYS A 208 22.69 1.44 15.45
N ARG A 209 22.45 2.36 14.52
CA ARG A 209 22.84 3.77 14.63
C ARG A 209 21.67 4.61 15.16
N ASN A 210 21.96 5.75 15.78
CA ASN A 210 20.95 6.71 16.28
C ASN A 210 20.28 7.46 15.10
N ILE A 211 19.62 6.73 14.24
CA ILE A 211 18.94 7.26 13.06
C ILE A 211 17.44 7.02 13.21
N ILE A 212 16.67 8.09 12.99
CA ILE A 212 15.22 8.04 12.76
C ILE A 212 15.04 7.97 11.24
N MET A 213 14.51 6.86 10.75
CA MET A 213 14.28 6.65 9.33
C MET A 213 12.80 6.76 8.98
N ALA A 214 12.47 7.56 7.98
CA ALA A 214 11.13 7.70 7.43
C ALA A 214 11.12 7.36 5.94
N VAL A 215 10.19 6.49 5.52
CA VAL A 215 10.06 6.05 4.13
C VAL A 215 8.64 6.28 3.65
N GLY A 216 8.47 7.03 2.55
CA GLY A 216 7.13 7.33 2.07
C GLY A 216 7.05 8.04 0.73
N ARG A 217 5.80 8.15 0.24
CA ARG A 217 5.45 9.03 -0.87
C ARG A 217 4.98 10.36 -0.28
N TRP A 218 5.90 11.28 -0.10
CA TRP A 218 5.67 12.52 0.66
C TRP A 218 4.82 13.55 -0.07
N ASP A 219 4.53 13.34 -1.35
CA ASP A 219 3.50 14.08 -2.11
C ASP A 219 2.07 13.69 -1.71
N ASP A 220 1.89 12.56 -1.03
CA ASP A 220 0.60 12.14 -0.47
C ASP A 220 0.32 12.84 0.87
N LEU A 221 -0.11 14.08 0.79
CA LEU A 221 -0.38 14.94 1.95
C LEU A 221 -1.51 14.42 2.85
N LEU A 222 -2.42 13.61 2.31
CA LEU A 222 -3.56 13.10 3.05
C LEU A 222 -3.19 11.88 3.90
N TYR A 223 -2.59 10.86 3.28
CA TYR A 223 -2.33 9.60 3.95
C TYR A 223 -0.96 9.56 4.63
N LYS A 224 0.08 10.06 4.00
CA LYS A 224 1.46 10.03 4.54
C LYS A 224 1.76 11.14 5.53
N ARG A 225 0.98 12.23 5.51
CA ARG A 225 1.02 13.33 6.48
C ARG A 225 2.43 13.93 6.65
N PRO A 226 3.07 14.43 5.60
CA PRO A 226 4.42 14.99 5.68
C PRO A 226 4.53 16.18 6.67
N CYS A 227 3.46 16.96 6.85
CA CYS A 227 3.46 18.03 7.87
C CYS A 227 3.64 17.48 9.30
N LEU A 228 3.11 16.29 9.60
CA LEU A 228 3.35 15.63 10.86
C LEU A 228 4.79 15.12 10.96
N LEU A 229 5.34 14.57 9.86
CA LEU A 229 6.74 14.17 9.80
C LEU A 229 7.66 15.35 10.14
N MET A 230 7.49 16.49 9.46
CA MET A 230 8.29 17.69 9.66
C MET A 230 8.28 18.14 11.13
N SER A 231 7.10 18.34 11.71
CA SER A 231 6.98 18.79 13.10
C SER A 231 7.51 17.76 14.10
N THR A 232 7.34 16.45 13.83
CA THR A 232 7.87 15.39 14.71
C THR A 232 9.40 15.38 14.71
N LEU A 233 10.03 15.50 13.52
CA LEU A 233 11.49 15.50 13.43
C LEU A 233 12.12 16.76 14.04
N GLU A 234 11.52 17.93 13.84
CA GLU A 234 11.97 19.17 14.51
C GLU A 234 11.99 19.02 16.03
N GLN A 235 10.87 18.55 16.59
CA GLN A 235 10.75 18.38 18.03
C GLN A 235 11.67 17.29 18.57
N ALA A 236 11.70 16.12 17.92
CA ALA A 236 12.52 15.01 18.39
C ALA A 236 14.02 15.34 18.37
N LEU A 237 14.51 15.92 17.27
CA LEU A 237 15.93 16.21 17.12
C LEU A 237 16.37 17.46 17.93
N ALA A 238 15.47 18.38 18.26
CA ALA A 238 15.77 19.46 19.17
C ALA A 238 16.16 18.94 20.58
N HIS A 239 15.54 17.84 21.02
CA HIS A 239 15.78 17.22 22.32
C HIS A 239 16.82 16.08 22.30
N ALA A 240 17.23 15.65 21.12
CA ALA A 240 18.15 14.50 20.95
C ALA A 240 19.36 14.88 20.06
N PRO A 241 20.38 15.56 20.60
CA PRO A 241 21.49 16.12 19.81
C PRO A 241 22.36 15.07 19.12
N HIS A 242 22.36 13.82 19.60
CA HIS A 242 23.14 12.71 19.04
C HIS A 242 22.34 11.85 18.02
N TRP A 243 21.15 12.31 17.61
CA TRP A 243 20.32 11.64 16.65
C TRP A 243 20.29 12.37 15.31
N GLU A 244 20.19 11.59 14.24
CA GLU A 244 19.98 12.05 12.88
C GLU A 244 18.65 11.53 12.34
N ALA A 245 18.17 12.13 11.26
CA ALA A 245 17.01 11.63 10.52
C ALA A 245 17.35 11.44 9.05
N GLU A 246 16.89 10.34 8.47
CA GLU A 246 16.99 10.06 7.04
C GLU A 246 15.58 9.90 6.44
N ILE A 247 15.26 10.71 5.43
CA ILE A 247 13.95 10.72 4.76
C ILE A 247 14.12 10.16 3.36
N TYR A 248 13.48 9.01 3.10
CA TYR A 248 13.55 8.29 1.84
C TYR A 248 12.23 8.34 1.08
N GLY A 249 12.32 8.19 -0.24
CA GLY A 249 11.21 8.18 -1.17
C GLY A 249 11.09 9.46 -1.97
N ASN A 250 9.90 9.79 -2.42
CA ASN A 250 9.67 11.00 -3.19
C ASN A 250 9.82 12.25 -2.29
N ILE A 251 10.70 13.17 -2.68
CA ILE A 251 10.94 14.42 -1.95
C ILE A 251 10.35 15.60 -2.74
N PRO A 252 9.14 16.06 -2.42
CA PRO A 252 8.51 17.20 -3.07
C PRO A 252 9.16 18.54 -2.64
N ASP A 253 8.93 19.59 -3.43
CA ASP A 253 9.59 20.89 -3.25
C ASP A 253 9.30 21.52 -1.87
N PHE A 254 8.07 21.41 -1.36
CA PHE A 254 7.74 21.94 -0.03
C PHE A 254 8.55 21.29 1.08
N LEU A 255 8.96 20.02 0.94
CA LEU A 255 9.80 19.33 1.91
C LEU A 255 11.27 19.80 1.81
N ARG A 256 11.74 20.13 0.61
CA ARG A 256 13.05 20.77 0.38
C ARG A 256 13.08 22.19 0.95
N GLU A 257 12.02 22.95 0.71
CA GLU A 257 11.86 24.30 1.24
C GLU A 257 11.82 24.30 2.78
N TRP A 258 11.03 23.42 3.37
CA TRP A 258 11.04 23.23 4.82
C TRP A 258 12.45 22.95 5.36
N HIS A 259 13.15 21.97 4.76
CA HIS A 259 14.50 21.61 5.17
C HIS A 259 15.48 22.79 5.05
N GLY A 260 15.39 23.57 3.97
CA GLY A 260 16.21 24.76 3.75
C GLY A 260 16.01 25.85 4.78
N ASN A 261 14.79 25.96 5.35
CA ASN A 261 14.42 26.94 6.35
C ASN A 261 14.71 26.51 7.80
N LEU A 262 15.19 25.27 8.02
CA LEU A 262 15.56 24.80 9.36
C LEU A 262 16.79 25.53 9.88
N PRO A 263 16.88 25.75 11.22
CA PRO A 263 18.12 26.15 11.88
C PRO A 263 19.25 25.18 11.55
N GLU A 264 20.48 25.71 11.36
CA GLU A 264 21.63 24.92 10.93
C GLU A 264 21.87 23.64 11.76
N PRO A 265 21.76 23.64 13.11
CA PRO A 265 21.95 22.43 13.91
C PRO A 265 20.94 21.31 13.65
N LEU A 266 19.75 21.64 13.16
CA LEU A 266 18.74 20.65 12.74
C LEU A 266 18.94 20.25 11.29
N ARG A 267 19.20 21.24 10.40
CA ARG A 267 19.38 21.02 8.97
C ARG A 267 20.52 20.06 8.67
N THR A 268 21.62 20.14 9.39
CA THR A 268 22.77 19.25 9.20
C THR A 268 22.52 17.82 9.65
N ARG A 269 21.50 17.56 10.47
CA ARG A 269 21.15 16.23 10.99
C ARG A 269 19.93 15.61 10.35
N ILE A 270 19.22 16.33 9.47
CA ILE A 270 18.09 15.82 8.72
C ILE A 270 18.52 15.66 7.24
N HIS A 271 18.52 14.43 6.74
CA HIS A 271 18.98 14.10 5.41
C HIS A 271 17.80 13.75 4.51
N LEU A 272 17.58 14.54 3.46
CA LEU A 272 16.62 14.25 2.40
C LEU A 272 17.28 13.29 1.39
N ALA A 273 17.27 12.00 1.70
CA ALA A 273 18.00 10.98 0.93
C ALA A 273 17.34 10.64 -0.41
N GLY A 274 16.03 10.90 -0.56
CA GLY A 274 15.33 10.65 -1.81
C GLY A 274 15.07 9.17 -2.08
N TYR A 275 14.90 8.84 -3.36
CA TYR A 275 14.64 7.47 -3.80
C TYR A 275 15.95 6.70 -3.96
N ILE A 276 16.01 5.52 -3.36
CA ILE A 276 17.10 4.55 -3.54
C ILE A 276 16.53 3.16 -3.87
N PRO A 277 17.32 2.26 -4.47
CA PRO A 277 16.89 0.88 -4.72
C PRO A 277 16.47 0.15 -3.44
N ASN A 278 15.46 -0.73 -3.54
CA ASN A 278 14.87 -1.39 -2.38
C ASN A 278 15.91 -2.18 -1.53
N ILE A 279 16.86 -2.83 -2.18
CA ILE A 279 17.95 -3.58 -1.49
C ILE A 279 18.78 -2.64 -0.60
N GLU A 280 19.13 -1.46 -1.10
CA GLU A 280 19.87 -0.45 -0.35
C GLU A 280 19.02 0.13 0.77
N LEU A 281 17.73 0.37 0.50
CA LEU A 281 16.78 0.85 1.48
C LEU A 281 16.68 -0.11 2.66
N GLN A 282 16.53 -1.41 2.41
CA GLN A 282 16.47 -2.45 3.44
C GLN A 282 17.77 -2.48 4.28
N LYS A 283 18.93 -2.32 3.65
CA LYS A 283 20.22 -2.22 4.36
C LYS A 283 20.22 -1.00 5.30
N LYS A 284 19.73 0.15 4.84
CA LYS A 284 19.61 1.36 5.67
C LYS A 284 18.58 1.16 6.80
N GLN A 285 17.43 0.56 6.52
CA GLN A 285 16.42 0.21 7.54
C GLN A 285 17.00 -0.69 8.63
N SER A 286 17.83 -1.68 8.26
CA SER A 286 18.46 -2.57 9.23
C SER A 286 19.44 -1.85 10.18
N GLN A 287 19.99 -0.71 9.78
CA GLN A 287 20.91 0.12 10.59
C GLN A 287 20.19 1.17 11.44
N ALA A 288 18.97 1.58 11.09
CA ALA A 288 18.23 2.58 11.83
C ALA A 288 17.65 1.99 13.13
N ARG A 289 17.68 2.79 14.22
CA ARG A 289 17.05 2.40 15.49
C ARG A 289 15.56 2.65 15.51
N ILE A 290 15.11 3.68 14.79
CA ILE A 290 13.68 4.07 14.77
C ILE A 290 13.22 4.10 13.31
N SER A 291 12.12 3.39 13.01
CA SER A 291 11.33 3.55 11.80
C SER A 291 10.12 4.40 12.13
N LEU A 292 10.05 5.60 11.54
CA LEU A 292 8.97 6.56 11.77
C LEU A 292 7.91 6.45 10.68
N CYS A 293 6.67 6.16 11.10
CA CYS A 293 5.50 6.15 10.24
C CYS A 293 4.51 7.22 10.68
N THR A 294 4.24 8.20 9.84
CA THR A 294 3.28 9.28 10.08
C THR A 294 1.95 9.10 9.35
N SER A 295 1.79 7.98 8.66
CA SER A 295 0.60 7.69 7.87
C SER A 295 -0.67 7.71 8.73
N LEU A 296 -1.75 8.26 8.17
CA LEU A 296 -3.06 8.25 8.80
C LEU A 296 -3.63 6.83 8.92
N SER A 297 -3.39 6.03 7.90
CA SER A 297 -3.94 4.68 7.78
C SER A 297 -3.10 3.90 6.79
N GLU A 298 -2.83 2.65 7.14
CA GLU A 298 -2.11 1.68 6.32
C GLU A 298 -2.85 0.34 6.34
N GLY A 299 -2.76 -0.41 5.24
CA GLY A 299 -3.06 -1.84 5.25
C GLY A 299 -1.92 -2.57 5.98
N THR A 300 -0.85 -2.83 5.25
CA THR A 300 0.44 -3.19 5.85
C THR A 300 1.43 -2.07 5.55
N HIS A 301 2.03 -1.48 6.57
CA HIS A 301 3.14 -0.57 6.36
C HIS A 301 4.41 -1.39 6.10
N LEU A 302 4.60 -1.81 4.84
CA LEU A 302 5.69 -2.71 4.45
C LEU A 302 7.06 -2.19 4.92
N ALA A 303 7.31 -0.89 4.77
CA ALA A 303 8.57 -0.30 5.22
C ALA A 303 8.83 -0.49 6.73
N SER A 304 7.79 -0.40 7.58
CA SER A 304 7.95 -0.69 9.01
C SER A 304 8.07 -2.19 9.28
N ALA A 305 7.35 -3.03 8.55
CA ALA A 305 7.45 -4.47 8.67
C ALA A 305 8.85 -4.96 8.25
N GLU A 306 9.40 -4.43 7.17
CA GLU A 306 10.78 -4.69 6.72
C GLU A 306 11.82 -4.21 7.74
N ALA A 307 11.59 -3.05 8.38
CA ALA A 307 12.50 -2.51 9.39
C ALA A 307 12.51 -3.33 10.69
N LEU A 308 11.39 -3.99 11.02
CA LEU A 308 11.24 -4.82 12.22
C LEU A 308 11.68 -6.27 12.01
N TRP A 309 11.78 -6.75 10.77
CA TRP A 309 12.13 -8.12 10.47
C TRP A 309 13.65 -8.35 10.60
N PRO A 310 14.11 -9.08 11.64
CA PRO A 310 15.55 -9.29 11.86
C PRO A 310 16.19 -10.27 10.85
N GLY A 311 15.41 -10.85 9.95
CA GLY A 311 15.82 -11.97 9.12
C GLY A 311 15.85 -13.29 9.92
N PRO A 312 15.94 -14.47 9.27
CA PRO A 312 16.16 -15.70 9.97
C PRO A 312 17.49 -15.62 10.71
N LEU A 313 17.45 -15.86 12.01
CA LEU A 313 18.65 -16.15 12.79
C LEU A 313 19.30 -17.38 12.14
N SER A 314 20.44 -17.22 11.53
CA SER A 314 21.25 -18.30 10.97
C SER A 314 21.83 -19.16 12.09
#